data_ca2e8c42e8d9b7c8bceaca2ee5c591ca
#
_entry.id   ca2e8c42e8d9b7c8bceaca2ee5c591ca
#
_cell.length_a   1.000
_cell.length_b   1.000
_cell.length_c   1.000
_cell.angle_alpha   90.00
_cell.angle_beta   90.00
_cell.angle_gamma   90.00
#
_symmetry.space_group_name_H-M   'P 1'
#
loop_
_entity.id
_entity.type
_entity.pdbx_description
1 polymer ?
#
loop_
_entity_poly.entity_id
_entity_poly.type
_entity_poly.pdbx_seq_one_letter_code
_entity_poly.pdbx_strand_id
1 'polypeptide(L)'
;MKFRLPLIALVLILSGCTFRSSGGTLPAASPESTAPHFDVKAGKYNPPIDLYTVGSVNPNLTFKKGESLEHNVHTAWAEERLGIRIRYLWTISGTSENYANKLRLELAKGNMPDVVTTRDAAIIQELIDSGQFMEVGSLFEHYASRVWKKAVAEDTSAWNAFVRDGHKYAIPIMDYEYNSDPLLWIRQDWLDKLKLETPRTLDELEQVMDAFVNQDPDGNGLKDTYGLALGFRNGPSTWMGDSSWIFGAFGTVPEQWNRRSDGTLEYGSVQPGARKAVALMKHWVQQGYLSTDSAWLDEEGAANRFVSGKAGMIAGPYWMRGWPLSSLTAADPQASVKAVAIPSGPEGTAMRRGTLPVNGAILINKKMKHPEIFFTYQNYMFDYYATSTGEFINGLAEGYDWAMADGKATIEPSALPMGVIRVASYTLTFDGARIPSEVIKEIPEDITPVLLGQKEASRKEQFTGPPTKTMKSDGELLKKLEQKSFQNIIFADSGIGEFDEFVGKWKAYGGLSETSEVNAWDRSRR
;
A
#
# COMPACT_ATOMS: atom_id res chain seq x y z
N MET A 1 11.05 26.04 61.31
CA MET A 1 10.04 25.59 62.30
C MET A 1 9.85 24.07 62.10
N LYS A 2 10.18 23.33 63.13
CA LYS A 2 10.08 21.88 63.21
C LYS A 2 8.65 21.46 63.55
N PHE A 3 8.04 20.52 62.85
CA PHE A 3 6.87 19.82 63.37
C PHE A 3 7.08 18.30 63.25
N ARG A 4 6.83 17.65 64.43
CA ARG A 4 7.08 16.23 64.71
C ARG A 4 5.86 15.38 64.38
N LEU A 5 6.07 14.18 63.88
CA LEU A 5 5.10 13.09 63.82
C LEU A 5 4.67 12.61 65.21
N PRO A 6 3.51 12.03 65.38
CA PRO A 6 3.29 10.99 66.35
C PRO A 6 3.07 9.61 65.72
N LEU A 7 3.74 8.65 66.30
CA LEU A 7 3.63 7.20 66.14
C LEU A 7 2.32 6.74 66.82
N ILE A 8 1.49 5.97 66.15
CA ILE A 8 0.37 5.26 66.78
C ILE A 8 0.65 3.75 66.62
N ALA A 9 0.81 3.13 67.78
CA ALA A 9 0.94 1.67 67.96
C ALA A 9 -0.43 1.00 67.90
N LEU A 10 -0.58 -0.03 67.09
CA LEU A 10 -1.78 -0.85 67.03
C LEU A 10 -1.57 -2.17 67.79
N VAL A 11 -2.36 -2.36 68.81
CA VAL A 11 -2.36 -3.56 69.67
C VAL A 11 -3.14 -4.67 68.99
N LEU A 12 -2.52 -5.84 68.83
CA LEU A 12 -3.16 -7.10 68.41
C LEU A 12 -3.91 -7.76 69.57
N ILE A 13 -5.20 -7.91 69.46
CA ILE A 13 -5.98 -8.75 70.36
C ILE A 13 -6.28 -10.10 69.63
N LEU A 14 -5.68 -11.15 70.14
CA LEU A 14 -5.99 -12.54 69.78
C LEU A 14 -7.25 -13.01 70.56
N SER A 15 -8.32 -13.27 69.82
CA SER A 15 -9.49 -14.01 70.36
C SER A 15 -9.61 -15.34 69.65
N GLY A 16 -9.25 -16.40 70.35
CA GLY A 16 -9.49 -17.78 69.93
C GLY A 16 -10.96 -18.15 70.00
N CYS A 17 -11.50 -18.65 68.89
CA CYS A 17 -12.75 -19.40 68.89
C CYS A 17 -12.54 -20.79 68.31
N THR A 18 -12.68 -21.80 69.14
CA THR A 18 -12.79 -23.21 68.73
C THR A 18 -14.10 -23.45 68.03
N PHE A 19 -14.05 -23.92 66.77
CA PHE A 19 -15.23 -24.44 66.10
C PHE A 19 -15.09 -25.93 65.80
N ARG A 20 -16.16 -26.64 66.15
CA ARG A 20 -16.42 -28.07 65.95
C ARG A 20 -16.44 -28.45 64.49
N SER A 21 -15.84 -29.57 64.14
CA SER A 21 -15.96 -30.23 62.85
C SER A 21 -17.38 -30.73 62.58
N SER A 22 -18.01 -30.26 61.52
CA SER A 22 -19.10 -30.94 60.88
C SER A 22 -18.67 -31.25 59.46
N GLY A 23 -18.72 -32.54 59.08
CA GLY A 23 -18.34 -33.01 57.75
C GLY A 23 -19.21 -32.38 56.67
N GLY A 24 -18.58 -31.50 55.87
CA GLY A 24 -19.12 -30.98 54.62
C GLY A 24 -18.29 -31.52 53.47
N THR A 25 -18.90 -32.18 52.55
CA THR A 25 -18.36 -32.57 51.24
C THR A 25 -17.64 -31.39 50.59
N LEU A 26 -16.38 -31.59 50.22
CA LEU A 26 -15.60 -30.64 49.43
C LEU A 26 -16.40 -30.27 48.17
N PRO A 27 -16.49 -28.97 47.81
CA PRO A 27 -17.03 -28.60 46.53
C PRO A 27 -16.14 -29.18 45.42
N ALA A 28 -16.77 -29.73 44.41
CA ALA A 28 -16.11 -30.25 43.21
C ALA A 28 -15.10 -29.23 42.68
N ALA A 29 -13.90 -29.70 42.34
CA ALA A 29 -12.86 -28.91 41.73
C ALA A 29 -13.45 -28.11 40.57
N SER A 30 -13.18 -26.81 40.56
CA SER A 30 -13.43 -25.96 39.38
C SER A 30 -12.85 -26.64 38.16
N PRO A 31 -13.56 -26.66 37.01
CA PRO A 31 -13.01 -27.30 35.83
C PRO A 31 -11.62 -26.71 35.53
N GLU A 32 -10.63 -27.59 35.43
CA GLU A 32 -9.30 -27.23 34.96
C GLU A 32 -9.49 -26.42 33.68
N SER A 33 -8.92 -25.21 33.65
CA SER A 33 -8.83 -24.42 32.44
C SER A 33 -8.02 -25.24 31.43
N THR A 34 -8.69 -25.93 30.53
CA THR A 34 -8.03 -26.66 29.44
C THR A 34 -7.26 -25.68 28.61
N ALA A 35 -5.95 -25.94 28.40
CA ALA A 35 -5.13 -25.11 27.52
C ALA A 35 -5.79 -25.02 26.13
N PRO A 36 -5.74 -23.87 25.45
CA PRO A 36 -6.31 -23.73 24.12
C PRO A 36 -5.75 -24.78 23.16
N HIS A 37 -6.63 -25.53 22.51
CA HIS A 37 -6.26 -26.51 21.50
C HIS A 37 -7.16 -26.35 20.27
N PHE A 38 -6.66 -26.75 19.10
CA PHE A 38 -7.45 -26.72 17.87
C PHE A 38 -8.41 -27.92 17.83
N ASP A 39 -9.70 -27.65 17.90
CA ASP A 39 -10.73 -28.66 17.71
C ASP A 39 -10.95 -28.90 16.21
N VAL A 40 -10.44 -30.01 15.71
CA VAL A 40 -10.51 -30.38 14.28
C VAL A 40 -11.96 -30.54 13.80
N LYS A 41 -12.89 -30.97 14.65
CA LYS A 41 -14.31 -31.16 14.27
C LYS A 41 -15.02 -29.81 14.15
N ALA A 42 -14.76 -28.90 15.08
CA ALA A 42 -15.34 -27.56 15.08
C ALA A 42 -14.60 -26.63 14.12
N GLY A 43 -13.37 -26.96 13.71
CA GLY A 43 -12.52 -26.13 12.87
C GLY A 43 -12.05 -24.85 13.57
N LYS A 44 -11.92 -24.86 14.91
CA LYS A 44 -11.56 -23.67 15.69
C LYS A 44 -10.83 -24.01 16.98
N TYR A 45 -10.14 -23.00 17.55
CA TYR A 45 -9.54 -23.11 18.88
C TYR A 45 -10.61 -23.12 19.99
N ASN A 46 -10.43 -24.00 20.97
CA ASN A 46 -11.30 -24.08 22.13
C ASN A 46 -10.47 -24.39 23.41
N PRO A 47 -10.52 -23.53 24.45
CA PRO A 47 -11.08 -22.18 24.43
C PRO A 47 -10.39 -21.25 23.41
N PRO A 48 -10.99 -20.10 23.06
CA PRO A 48 -10.39 -19.15 22.13
C PRO A 48 -8.99 -18.68 22.57
N ILE A 49 -8.10 -18.47 21.60
CA ILE A 49 -6.71 -18.08 21.81
C ILE A 49 -6.45 -16.65 21.31
N ASP A 50 -5.62 -15.89 22.03
CA ASP A 50 -5.26 -14.54 21.64
C ASP A 50 -4.16 -14.54 20.56
N LEU A 51 -4.29 -13.66 19.56
CA LEU A 51 -3.30 -13.33 18.54
C LEU A 51 -3.03 -11.84 18.59
N TYR A 52 -1.81 -11.47 18.99
CA TYR A 52 -1.44 -10.07 19.15
C TYR A 52 -0.89 -9.47 17.85
N THR A 53 -1.41 -8.29 17.49
CA THR A 53 -0.95 -7.49 16.35
C THR A 53 -0.90 -6.01 16.71
N VAL A 54 -0.66 -5.16 15.73
CA VAL A 54 -0.71 -3.70 15.79
C VAL A 54 -1.38 -3.17 14.53
N GLY A 55 -1.93 -1.95 14.57
CA GLY A 55 -2.66 -1.44 13.42
C GLY A 55 -2.65 0.07 13.27
N SER A 56 -2.98 0.51 12.05
CA SER A 56 -3.25 1.92 11.76
C SER A 56 -4.56 2.06 11.00
N VAL A 57 -5.20 3.22 11.19
CA VAL A 57 -6.46 3.59 10.52
C VAL A 57 -6.26 4.94 9.83
N ASN A 58 -6.67 5.05 8.58
CA ASN A 58 -6.75 6.33 7.90
C ASN A 58 -7.76 7.24 8.63
N PRO A 59 -7.38 8.45 9.07
CA PRO A 59 -8.24 9.36 9.81
C PRO A 59 -9.46 9.86 9.01
N ASN A 60 -9.42 9.75 7.68
CA ASN A 60 -10.51 10.15 6.80
C ASN A 60 -11.61 9.07 6.65
N LEU A 61 -11.39 7.88 7.22
CA LEU A 61 -12.34 6.77 7.20
C LEU A 61 -12.91 6.54 8.60
N THR A 62 -14.18 6.15 8.68
CA THR A 62 -14.86 5.90 9.94
C THR A 62 -15.35 4.47 10.03
N PHE A 63 -15.32 3.92 11.25
CA PHE A 63 -16.05 2.67 11.56
C PHE A 63 -17.54 2.96 11.72
N LYS A 64 -18.37 1.95 11.55
CA LYS A 64 -19.80 2.07 11.93
C LYS A 64 -19.92 2.38 13.42
N LYS A 65 -21.03 3.00 13.82
CA LYS A 65 -21.25 3.43 15.21
C LYS A 65 -21.04 2.27 16.19
N GLY A 66 -20.18 2.47 17.17
CA GLY A 66 -19.85 1.49 18.20
C GLY A 66 -18.72 0.53 17.84
N GLU A 67 -18.18 0.60 16.64
CA GLU A 67 -17.03 -0.20 16.20
C GLU A 67 -15.71 0.57 16.29
N SER A 68 -14.63 -0.19 16.32
CA SER A 68 -13.24 0.30 16.26
C SER A 68 -12.38 -0.75 15.54
N LEU A 69 -11.09 -0.47 15.35
CA LEU A 69 -10.16 -1.47 14.82
C LEU A 69 -10.08 -2.73 15.71
N GLU A 70 -10.27 -2.58 17.02
CA GLU A 70 -10.19 -3.66 18.00
C GLU A 70 -11.50 -4.44 18.15
N HIS A 71 -12.64 -3.77 17.89
CA HIS A 71 -13.98 -4.29 18.08
C HIS A 71 -14.85 -4.01 16.86
N ASN A 72 -14.96 -4.96 15.96
CA ASN A 72 -15.66 -4.83 14.68
C ASN A 72 -16.16 -6.20 14.20
N VAL A 73 -16.89 -6.19 13.08
CA VAL A 73 -17.45 -7.40 12.50
C VAL A 73 -16.39 -8.47 12.19
N HIS A 74 -15.16 -8.06 11.81
CA HIS A 74 -14.09 -8.99 11.46
C HIS A 74 -13.45 -9.65 12.68
N THR A 75 -13.16 -8.87 13.74
CA THR A 75 -12.62 -9.42 15.00
C THR A 75 -13.62 -10.36 15.67
N ALA A 76 -14.92 -10.03 15.61
CA ALA A 76 -15.99 -10.90 16.10
C ALA A 76 -16.07 -12.20 15.28
N TRP A 77 -16.02 -12.10 13.94
CA TRP A 77 -15.98 -13.26 13.06
C TRP A 77 -14.78 -14.18 13.35
N ALA A 78 -13.58 -13.63 13.53
CA ALA A 78 -12.39 -14.43 13.80
C ALA A 78 -12.50 -15.22 15.12
N GLU A 79 -13.07 -14.61 16.17
CA GLU A 79 -13.31 -15.29 17.45
C GLU A 79 -14.41 -16.36 17.32
N GLU A 80 -15.53 -16.04 16.70
CA GLU A 80 -16.64 -16.98 16.56
C GLU A 80 -16.28 -18.17 15.65
N ARG A 81 -15.71 -17.89 14.48
CA ARG A 81 -15.47 -18.87 13.42
C ARG A 81 -14.21 -19.69 13.64
N LEU A 82 -13.12 -19.04 14.11
CA LEU A 82 -11.81 -19.68 14.25
C LEU A 82 -11.36 -19.87 15.71
N GLY A 83 -12.07 -19.27 16.67
CA GLY A 83 -11.63 -19.22 18.06
C GLY A 83 -10.34 -18.40 18.24
N ILE A 84 -10.09 -17.40 17.36
CA ILE A 84 -8.92 -16.54 17.40
C ILE A 84 -9.36 -15.13 17.79
N ARG A 85 -8.91 -14.67 18.96
CA ARG A 85 -9.14 -13.30 19.41
C ARG A 85 -7.99 -12.41 18.93
N ILE A 86 -8.27 -11.56 17.95
CA ILE A 86 -7.32 -10.56 17.46
C ILE A 86 -7.20 -9.46 18.52
N ARG A 87 -5.99 -9.23 19.03
CA ARG A 87 -5.67 -8.23 20.05
C ARG A 87 -4.66 -7.23 19.51
N TYR A 88 -4.95 -5.95 19.64
CA TYR A 88 -4.02 -4.90 19.25
C TYR A 88 -3.22 -4.41 20.47
N LEU A 89 -1.88 -4.53 20.43
CA LEU A 89 -1.03 -3.94 21.48
C LEU A 89 -1.12 -2.41 21.47
N TRP A 90 -1.31 -1.86 20.29
CA TRP A 90 -1.59 -0.45 20.06
C TRP A 90 -2.19 -0.25 18.68
N THR A 91 -2.95 0.83 18.56
CA THR A 91 -3.49 1.31 17.30
C THR A 91 -3.09 2.78 17.13
N ILE A 92 -2.99 3.24 15.88
CA ILE A 92 -2.73 4.65 15.56
C ILE A 92 -3.68 5.12 14.45
N SER A 93 -4.18 6.35 14.60
CA SER A 93 -4.84 7.03 13.50
C SER A 93 -3.84 8.00 12.86
N GLY A 94 -3.56 7.83 11.57
CA GLY A 94 -2.57 8.65 10.89
C GLY A 94 -2.12 8.07 9.55
N THR A 95 -1.05 8.65 9.02
CA THR A 95 -0.43 8.26 7.77
C THR A 95 0.39 6.98 7.91
N SER A 96 0.76 6.37 6.79
CA SER A 96 1.71 5.24 6.76
C SER A 96 3.05 5.59 7.41
N GLU A 97 3.50 6.84 7.28
CA GLU A 97 4.71 7.33 7.95
C GLU A 97 4.57 7.33 9.47
N ASN A 98 3.43 7.78 10.00
CA ASN A 98 3.16 7.73 11.45
C ASN A 98 3.21 6.28 11.97
N TYR A 99 2.65 5.34 11.21
CA TYR A 99 2.68 3.91 11.54
C TYR A 99 4.12 3.36 11.53
N ALA A 100 4.89 3.68 10.49
CA ALA A 100 6.29 3.30 10.36
C ALA A 100 7.14 3.82 11.53
N ASN A 101 6.98 5.09 11.89
CA ASN A 101 7.70 5.70 13.02
C ASN A 101 7.32 5.07 14.36
N LYS A 102 6.04 4.71 14.55
CA LYS A 102 5.61 3.99 15.74
C LYS A 102 6.22 2.58 15.81
N LEU A 103 6.27 1.85 14.69
CA LEU A 103 6.92 0.55 14.61
C LEU A 103 8.41 0.64 14.99
N ARG A 104 9.16 1.62 14.48
CA ARG A 104 10.58 1.86 14.86
C ARG A 104 10.74 2.07 16.36
N LEU A 105 9.86 2.88 16.95
CA LEU A 105 9.90 3.15 18.39
C LEU A 105 9.66 1.88 19.22
N GLU A 106 8.67 1.08 18.86
CA GLU A 106 8.34 -0.15 19.59
C GLU A 106 9.39 -1.27 19.33
N LEU A 107 9.96 -1.30 18.12
CA LEU A 107 11.08 -2.18 17.77
C LEU A 107 12.29 -1.91 18.69
N ALA A 108 12.66 -0.64 18.87
CA ALA A 108 13.76 -0.23 19.74
C ALA A 108 13.52 -0.60 21.21
N LYS A 109 12.27 -0.65 21.67
CA LYS A 109 11.88 -1.10 23.02
C LYS A 109 11.81 -2.63 23.14
N GLY A 110 11.87 -3.39 22.04
CA GLY A 110 11.64 -4.83 22.03
C GLY A 110 10.19 -5.23 22.33
N ASN A 111 9.24 -4.31 22.12
CA ASN A 111 7.81 -4.47 22.39
C ASN A 111 7.03 -4.75 21.10
N MET A 112 7.38 -5.84 20.43
CA MET A 112 6.73 -6.24 19.18
C MET A 112 5.63 -7.28 19.41
N PRO A 113 4.50 -7.20 18.67
CA PRO A 113 3.41 -8.18 18.76
C PRO A 113 3.82 -9.54 18.19
N ASP A 114 2.89 -10.50 18.20
CA ASP A 114 3.07 -11.82 17.58
C ASP A 114 3.27 -11.70 16.07
N VAL A 115 2.45 -10.86 15.41
CA VAL A 115 2.49 -10.67 13.97
C VAL A 115 2.47 -9.18 13.64
N VAL A 116 3.36 -8.76 12.74
CA VAL A 116 3.38 -7.43 12.13
C VAL A 116 3.15 -7.56 10.63
N THR A 117 2.25 -6.72 10.11
CA THR A 117 2.08 -6.55 8.66
C THR A 117 2.33 -5.09 8.29
N THR A 118 3.06 -4.85 7.21
CA THR A 118 3.33 -3.49 6.71
C THR A 118 3.64 -3.51 5.23
N ARG A 119 3.30 -2.40 4.55
CA ARG A 119 3.63 -2.14 3.14
C ARG A 119 4.91 -1.32 2.98
N ASP A 120 5.40 -0.72 4.06
CA ASP A 120 6.60 0.11 4.02
C ASP A 120 7.85 -0.77 3.85
N ALA A 121 8.48 -0.69 2.68
CA ALA A 121 9.62 -1.52 2.33
C ALA A 121 10.83 -1.28 3.25
N ALA A 122 11.06 -0.04 3.70
CA ALA A 122 12.16 0.28 4.59
C ALA A 122 11.96 -0.34 5.98
N ILE A 123 10.74 -0.21 6.53
CA ILE A 123 10.37 -0.82 7.80
C ILE A 123 10.47 -2.34 7.76
N ILE A 124 10.02 -2.97 6.68
CA ILE A 124 10.15 -4.44 6.53
C ILE A 124 11.61 -4.85 6.68
N GLN A 125 12.53 -4.13 6.04
CA GLN A 125 13.96 -4.44 6.12
C GLN A 125 14.53 -4.21 7.53
N GLU A 126 14.16 -3.10 8.19
CA GLU A 126 14.55 -2.81 9.56
C GLU A 126 14.06 -3.90 10.54
N LEU A 127 12.81 -4.36 10.38
CA LEU A 127 12.24 -5.44 11.19
C LEU A 127 13.00 -6.77 10.98
N ILE A 128 13.29 -7.14 9.72
CA ILE A 128 14.09 -8.34 9.41
C ILE A 128 15.47 -8.24 10.04
N ASP A 129 16.17 -7.14 9.82
CA ASP A 129 17.55 -6.93 10.24
C ASP A 129 17.68 -6.77 11.78
N SER A 130 16.59 -6.47 12.49
CA SER A 130 16.55 -6.40 13.96
C SER A 130 16.81 -7.73 14.65
N GLY A 131 16.64 -8.84 13.93
CA GLY A 131 16.75 -10.18 14.48
C GLY A 131 15.63 -10.57 15.46
N GLN A 132 14.58 -9.76 15.63
CA GLN A 132 13.45 -10.05 16.53
C GLN A 132 12.36 -10.94 15.88
N PHE A 133 12.43 -11.14 14.57
CA PHE A 133 11.47 -11.95 13.81
C PHE A 133 12.08 -13.30 13.40
N MET A 134 11.24 -14.32 13.32
CA MET A 134 11.70 -15.68 13.02
C MET A 134 11.90 -15.93 11.54
N GLU A 135 12.67 -16.93 11.20
CA GLU A 135 12.72 -17.51 9.88
C GLU A 135 11.36 -18.17 9.60
N VAL A 136 10.73 -17.80 8.47
CA VAL A 136 9.35 -18.20 8.15
C VAL A 136 9.25 -19.19 7.01
N GLY A 137 10.35 -19.50 6.31
CA GLY A 137 10.31 -20.37 5.14
C GLY A 137 9.82 -21.78 5.46
N SER A 138 10.38 -22.40 6.50
CA SER A 138 9.96 -23.71 6.98
C SER A 138 8.54 -23.72 7.53
N LEU A 139 8.15 -22.65 8.25
CA LEU A 139 6.78 -22.51 8.77
C LEU A 139 5.77 -22.39 7.63
N PHE A 140 6.09 -21.58 6.60
CA PHE A 140 5.24 -21.43 5.43
C PHE A 140 5.06 -22.78 4.70
N GLU A 141 6.14 -23.51 4.47
CA GLU A 141 6.06 -24.82 3.83
C GLU A 141 5.29 -25.85 4.66
N HIS A 142 5.33 -25.76 5.97
CA HIS A 142 4.61 -26.68 6.85
C HIS A 142 3.14 -26.32 7.03
N TYR A 143 2.82 -25.06 7.30
CA TYR A 143 1.50 -24.62 7.76
C TYR A 143 0.63 -23.96 6.70
N ALA A 144 1.21 -23.32 5.66
CA ALA A 144 0.42 -22.63 4.64
C ALA A 144 -0.44 -23.60 3.83
N SER A 145 -1.68 -23.19 3.54
CA SER A 145 -2.61 -23.97 2.73
C SER A 145 -2.10 -24.15 1.30
N ARG A 146 -2.65 -25.14 0.60
CA ARG A 146 -2.32 -25.37 -0.81
C ARG A 146 -2.67 -24.16 -1.69
N VAL A 147 -3.76 -23.47 -1.39
CA VAL A 147 -4.20 -22.28 -2.13
C VAL A 147 -3.19 -21.15 -1.93
N TRP A 148 -2.80 -20.87 -0.68
CA TRP A 148 -1.82 -19.82 -0.38
C TRP A 148 -0.46 -20.10 -1.01
N LYS A 149 0.05 -21.34 -0.89
CA LYS A 149 1.30 -21.73 -1.55
C LYS A 149 1.26 -21.54 -3.06
N LYS A 150 0.12 -21.89 -3.70
CA LYS A 150 -0.08 -21.70 -5.13
C LYS A 150 -0.07 -20.22 -5.51
N ALA A 151 -0.74 -19.37 -4.74
CA ALA A 151 -0.76 -17.93 -4.99
C ALA A 151 0.65 -17.31 -4.93
N VAL A 152 1.45 -17.66 -3.92
CA VAL A 152 2.84 -17.17 -3.81
C VAL A 152 3.76 -17.76 -4.90
N ALA A 153 3.47 -18.95 -5.39
CA ALA A 153 4.23 -19.61 -6.45
C ALA A 153 3.97 -19.00 -7.85
N GLU A 154 2.94 -18.16 -8.03
CA GLU A 154 2.69 -17.46 -9.30
C GLU A 154 3.85 -16.51 -9.67
N ASP A 155 4.53 -15.91 -8.66
CA ASP A 155 5.77 -15.18 -8.87
C ASP A 155 6.74 -15.40 -7.69
N THR A 156 7.71 -16.30 -7.89
CA THR A 156 8.69 -16.66 -6.85
C THR A 156 9.66 -15.52 -6.51
N SER A 157 9.77 -14.49 -7.35
CA SER A 157 10.59 -13.30 -7.07
C SER A 157 10.06 -12.50 -5.88
N ALA A 158 8.80 -12.71 -5.49
CA ALA A 158 8.17 -12.11 -4.31
C ALA A 158 8.95 -12.33 -3.00
N TRP A 159 9.74 -13.40 -2.92
CA TRP A 159 10.58 -13.68 -1.75
C TRP A 159 11.91 -12.93 -1.73
N ASN A 160 12.40 -12.46 -2.87
CA ASN A 160 13.79 -12.01 -3.01
C ASN A 160 14.23 -10.95 -1.99
N ALA A 161 13.37 -9.95 -1.74
CA ALA A 161 13.67 -8.88 -0.78
C ALA A 161 13.74 -9.35 0.68
N PHE A 162 13.19 -10.52 0.99
CA PHE A 162 13.02 -11.04 2.36
C PHE A 162 14.00 -12.16 2.72
N VAL A 163 14.94 -12.46 1.82
CA VAL A 163 15.95 -13.50 2.02
C VAL A 163 17.21 -12.89 2.62
N ARG A 164 17.77 -13.57 3.64
CA ARG A 164 19.11 -13.32 4.21
C ARG A 164 19.81 -14.67 4.34
N ASP A 165 20.99 -14.78 3.76
CA ASP A 165 21.81 -16.00 3.83
C ASP A 165 21.04 -17.30 3.46
N GLY A 166 20.15 -17.21 2.47
CA GLY A 166 19.30 -18.32 2.02
C GLY A 166 18.03 -18.57 2.84
N HIS A 167 17.81 -17.86 3.94
CA HIS A 167 16.66 -17.99 4.83
C HIS A 167 15.62 -16.90 4.57
N LYS A 168 14.33 -17.24 4.62
CA LYS A 168 13.18 -16.34 4.41
C LYS A 168 12.69 -15.80 5.75
N TYR A 169 12.70 -14.46 5.94
CA TYR A 169 12.35 -13.81 7.21
C TYR A 169 11.02 -13.06 7.21
N ALA A 170 10.36 -12.95 6.07
CA ALA A 170 9.01 -12.42 5.98
C ALA A 170 8.23 -13.15 4.89
N ILE A 171 6.91 -13.28 5.05
CA ILE A 171 6.05 -13.87 4.03
C ILE A 171 5.52 -12.73 3.15
N PRO A 172 5.65 -12.82 1.81
CA PRO A 172 5.14 -11.79 0.92
C PRO A 172 3.61 -11.69 0.97
N ILE A 173 3.10 -10.46 1.05
CA ILE A 173 1.71 -10.16 0.73
C ILE A 173 1.68 -9.95 -0.78
N MET A 174 0.97 -10.81 -1.49
CA MET A 174 0.97 -10.80 -2.95
C MET A 174 0.22 -9.58 -3.51
N ASP A 175 0.75 -9.05 -4.59
CA ASP A 175 0.07 -8.10 -5.45
C ASP A 175 -0.20 -8.74 -6.83
N TYR A 176 -0.96 -8.09 -7.68
CA TYR A 176 -1.35 -8.59 -9.00
C TYR A 176 -0.96 -7.60 -10.12
N GLU A 177 -0.77 -8.08 -11.32
CA GLU A 177 -0.45 -7.23 -12.47
C GLU A 177 -1.49 -6.12 -12.65
N TYR A 178 -1.03 -4.96 -13.06
CA TYR A 178 -1.83 -3.75 -13.31
C TYR A 178 -2.39 -3.05 -12.07
N ASN A 179 -2.20 -3.55 -10.85
CA ASN A 179 -2.74 -2.90 -9.64
C ASN A 179 -2.27 -1.45 -9.47
N SER A 180 -1.03 -1.15 -9.84
CA SER A 180 -0.45 0.20 -9.76
C SER A 180 0.04 0.75 -11.10
N ASP A 181 -0.21 0.04 -12.20
CA ASP A 181 0.16 0.50 -13.53
C ASP A 181 -0.69 1.72 -13.92
N PRO A 182 -0.11 2.87 -14.28
CA PRO A 182 -0.90 4.04 -14.59
C PRO A 182 -1.62 3.93 -15.93
N LEU A 183 -2.87 4.37 -15.93
CA LEU A 183 -3.67 4.81 -17.07
C LEU A 183 -3.77 6.32 -17.04
N LEU A 184 -4.11 6.96 -18.14
CA LEU A 184 -4.51 8.36 -18.15
C LEU A 184 -6.04 8.43 -18.07
N TRP A 185 -6.56 9.05 -17.01
CA TRP A 185 -7.97 9.36 -16.84
C TRP A 185 -8.22 10.77 -17.36
N ILE A 186 -9.18 10.91 -18.26
CA ILE A 186 -9.46 12.18 -18.95
C ILE A 186 -10.95 12.53 -18.85
N ARG A 187 -11.27 13.82 -18.71
CA ARG A 187 -12.59 14.39 -18.81
C ARG A 187 -13.07 14.28 -20.26
N GLN A 188 -13.82 13.23 -20.55
CA GLN A 188 -14.39 13.00 -21.89
C GLN A 188 -15.37 14.09 -22.28
N ASP A 189 -16.20 14.54 -21.35
CA ASP A 189 -17.13 15.67 -21.56
C ASP A 189 -16.42 16.96 -21.95
N TRP A 190 -15.21 17.23 -21.44
CA TRP A 190 -14.42 18.40 -21.85
C TRP A 190 -13.85 18.22 -23.28
N LEU A 191 -13.37 17.01 -23.61
CA LEU A 191 -12.96 16.72 -24.99
C LEU A 191 -14.12 16.92 -25.99
N ASP A 192 -15.30 16.37 -25.67
CA ASP A 192 -16.48 16.46 -26.53
C ASP A 192 -16.92 17.91 -26.69
N LYS A 193 -16.98 18.71 -25.59
CA LYS A 193 -17.34 20.13 -25.63
C LYS A 193 -16.40 20.95 -26.50
N LEU A 194 -15.10 20.68 -26.40
CA LEU A 194 -14.06 21.40 -27.14
C LEU A 194 -13.76 20.77 -28.52
N LYS A 195 -14.41 19.65 -28.86
CA LYS A 195 -14.24 18.89 -30.13
C LYS A 195 -12.79 18.43 -30.32
N LEU A 196 -12.19 17.93 -29.24
CA LEU A 196 -10.84 17.42 -29.25
C LEU A 196 -10.82 15.88 -29.28
N GLU A 197 -9.83 15.31 -29.96
CA GLU A 197 -9.58 13.88 -29.96
C GLU A 197 -8.81 13.45 -28.69
N THR A 198 -8.91 12.18 -28.35
CA THR A 198 -8.11 11.58 -27.28
C THR A 198 -6.61 11.62 -27.64
N PRO A 199 -5.75 12.22 -26.80
CA PRO A 199 -4.32 12.36 -27.11
C PRO A 199 -3.60 10.99 -27.08
N ARG A 200 -2.73 10.74 -28.06
CA ARG A 200 -1.91 9.52 -28.21
C ARG A 200 -0.41 9.79 -28.09
N THR A 201 -0.01 11.04 -28.25
CA THR A 201 1.37 11.51 -28.16
C THR A 201 1.48 12.66 -27.16
N LEU A 202 2.70 12.94 -26.68
CA LEU A 202 2.92 14.10 -25.82
C LEU A 202 2.54 15.42 -26.48
N ASP A 203 2.75 15.55 -27.80
CA ASP A 203 2.41 16.77 -28.55
C ASP A 203 0.89 16.97 -28.62
N GLU A 204 0.12 15.89 -28.85
CA GLU A 204 -1.35 15.91 -28.80
C GLU A 204 -1.86 16.20 -27.39
N LEU A 205 -1.20 15.61 -26.38
CA LEU A 205 -1.52 15.86 -24.97
C LEU A 205 -1.34 17.33 -24.61
N GLU A 206 -0.26 17.96 -25.07
CA GLU A 206 0.01 19.38 -24.83
C GLU A 206 -1.06 20.26 -25.46
N GLN A 207 -1.53 19.95 -26.68
CA GLN A 207 -2.65 20.65 -27.31
C GLN A 207 -3.95 20.53 -26.51
N VAL A 208 -4.24 19.33 -25.97
CA VAL A 208 -5.40 19.11 -25.10
C VAL A 208 -5.26 19.90 -23.79
N MET A 209 -4.07 19.90 -23.17
CA MET A 209 -3.83 20.69 -21.96
C MET A 209 -3.97 22.18 -22.21
N ASP A 210 -3.47 22.69 -23.34
CA ASP A 210 -3.65 24.10 -23.70
C ASP A 210 -5.12 24.48 -23.82
N ALA A 211 -5.91 23.63 -24.50
CA ALA A 211 -7.34 23.86 -24.62
C ALA A 211 -8.07 23.80 -23.26
N PHE A 212 -7.73 22.86 -22.41
CA PHE A 212 -8.30 22.73 -21.07
C PHE A 212 -8.01 23.94 -20.17
N VAL A 213 -6.86 24.57 -20.34
CA VAL A 213 -6.49 25.76 -19.57
C VAL A 213 -7.08 27.05 -20.14
N ASN A 214 -7.20 27.15 -21.49
CA ASN A 214 -7.46 28.42 -22.15
C ASN A 214 -8.88 28.57 -22.73
N GLN A 215 -9.68 27.46 -22.83
CA GLN A 215 -10.99 27.50 -23.51
C GLN A 215 -12.20 27.19 -22.60
N ASP A 216 -12.05 27.44 -21.28
CA ASP A 216 -13.14 27.32 -20.30
C ASP A 216 -13.96 26.01 -20.44
N PRO A 217 -13.33 24.84 -20.23
CA PRO A 217 -13.99 23.56 -20.46
C PRO A 217 -15.13 23.29 -19.46
N ASP A 218 -15.06 23.81 -18.23
CA ASP A 218 -16.10 23.69 -17.21
C ASP A 218 -17.24 24.72 -17.39
N GLY A 219 -17.04 25.77 -18.20
CA GLY A 219 -18.07 26.75 -18.55
C GLY A 219 -18.40 27.76 -17.48
N ASN A 220 -17.48 27.97 -16.54
CA ASN A 220 -17.69 28.91 -15.42
C ASN A 220 -17.27 30.35 -15.73
N GLY A 221 -16.66 30.60 -16.89
CA GLY A 221 -16.17 31.90 -17.35
C GLY A 221 -14.85 32.33 -16.72
N LEU A 222 -14.17 31.45 -16.00
CA LEU A 222 -12.89 31.71 -15.32
C LEU A 222 -11.77 30.89 -15.95
N LYS A 223 -10.55 31.40 -15.90
CA LYS A 223 -9.34 30.67 -16.26
C LYS A 223 -8.75 30.05 -14.98
N ASP A 224 -9.38 28.98 -14.48
CA ASP A 224 -9.04 28.36 -13.20
C ASP A 224 -8.91 26.83 -13.26
N THR A 225 -8.78 26.29 -14.47
CA THR A 225 -8.58 24.88 -14.75
C THR A 225 -7.15 24.57 -15.19
N TYR A 226 -6.69 23.34 -14.92
CA TYR A 226 -5.38 22.82 -15.28
C TYR A 226 -5.54 21.65 -16.29
N GLY A 227 -4.49 21.41 -17.07
CA GLY A 227 -4.45 20.30 -17.99
C GLY A 227 -4.36 18.95 -17.30
N LEU A 228 -3.41 18.82 -16.34
CA LEU A 228 -3.08 17.57 -15.67
C LEU A 228 -2.91 17.77 -14.16
N ALA A 229 -3.57 16.95 -13.37
CA ALA A 229 -3.36 16.87 -11.92
C ALA A 229 -2.17 15.96 -11.61
N LEU A 230 -1.23 16.48 -10.84
CA LEU A 230 -0.05 15.75 -10.35
C LEU A 230 0.08 15.86 -8.83
N GLY A 231 0.56 14.76 -8.19
CA GLY A 231 1.06 14.75 -6.84
C GLY A 231 2.57 14.50 -6.84
N PHE A 232 3.37 15.53 -6.52
CA PHE A 232 4.83 15.45 -6.60
C PHE A 232 5.52 15.56 -5.24
N ARG A 233 4.75 15.65 -4.16
CA ARG A 233 5.28 15.74 -2.79
C ARG A 233 6.18 14.55 -2.45
N ASN A 234 5.82 13.35 -2.92
CA ASN A 234 6.50 12.10 -2.64
C ASN A 234 7.41 11.63 -3.79
N GLY A 235 7.62 12.45 -4.82
CA GLY A 235 8.39 12.12 -6.02
C GLY A 235 7.52 11.85 -7.24
N PRO A 236 8.11 11.43 -8.37
CA PRO A 236 7.40 11.21 -9.62
C PRO A 236 6.56 9.92 -9.67
N SER A 237 6.92 8.88 -8.88
CA SER A 237 6.27 7.57 -8.91
C SER A 237 5.28 7.43 -7.75
N THR A 238 4.02 7.74 -8.02
CA THR A 238 2.93 7.71 -7.05
C THR A 238 1.79 6.79 -7.51
N TRP A 239 0.82 6.51 -6.65
CA TRP A 239 -0.31 5.66 -7.01
C TRP A 239 -1.50 6.46 -7.58
N MET A 240 -1.62 7.77 -7.30
CA MET A 240 -2.54 8.71 -7.98
C MET A 240 -1.82 10.01 -8.29
N GLY A 241 -2.10 10.60 -9.44
CA GLY A 241 -1.33 11.76 -9.92
C GLY A 241 0.10 11.39 -10.30
N ASP A 242 0.32 10.16 -10.77
CA ASP A 242 1.61 9.62 -11.21
C ASP A 242 2.19 10.43 -12.38
N SER A 243 3.47 10.72 -12.32
CA SER A 243 4.21 11.38 -13.39
C SER A 243 5.35 10.52 -13.97
N SER A 244 5.56 9.30 -13.46
CA SER A 244 6.63 8.40 -13.91
C SER A 244 6.53 8.05 -15.40
N TRP A 245 5.33 8.03 -15.94
CA TRP A 245 5.06 7.80 -17.37
C TRP A 245 5.61 8.92 -18.28
N ILE A 246 5.72 10.17 -17.77
CA ILE A 246 6.33 11.28 -18.53
C ILE A 246 7.83 10.97 -18.74
N PHE A 247 8.49 10.42 -17.74
CA PHE A 247 9.86 9.91 -17.87
C PHE A 247 9.91 8.70 -18.83
N GLY A 248 8.91 7.84 -18.73
CA GLY A 248 8.74 6.68 -19.60
C GLY A 248 8.64 7.03 -21.08
N ALA A 249 8.05 8.17 -21.42
CA ALA A 249 8.00 8.70 -22.78
C ALA A 249 9.40 9.04 -23.35
N PHE A 250 10.41 9.18 -22.48
CA PHE A 250 11.82 9.39 -22.85
C PHE A 250 12.70 8.16 -22.54
N GLY A 251 12.09 6.99 -22.38
CA GLY A 251 12.80 5.70 -22.30
C GLY A 251 13.40 5.36 -20.95
N THR A 252 12.95 5.99 -19.85
CA THR A 252 13.36 5.63 -18.49
C THR A 252 12.20 5.68 -17.53
N VAL A 253 12.19 4.84 -16.50
CA VAL A 253 11.25 4.95 -15.37
C VAL A 253 12.05 5.41 -14.16
N PRO A 254 11.65 6.52 -13.52
CA PRO A 254 12.39 7.08 -12.39
C PRO A 254 12.22 6.23 -11.13
N GLU A 255 13.07 6.47 -10.13
CA GLU A 255 13.02 5.84 -8.79
C GLU A 255 13.11 4.32 -8.80
N GLN A 256 13.53 3.71 -9.93
CA GLN A 256 13.74 2.26 -10.07
C GLN A 256 14.98 1.94 -10.91
N TRP A 257 15.43 0.69 -10.82
CA TRP A 257 16.54 0.15 -11.61
C TRP A 257 16.04 -0.36 -12.93
N ASN A 258 16.46 0.26 -14.01
CA ASN A 258 16.10 -0.10 -15.38
C ASN A 258 17.18 -0.94 -16.02
N ARG A 259 16.81 -1.99 -16.77
CA ARG A 259 17.76 -2.82 -17.50
C ARG A 259 18.11 -2.18 -18.82
N ARG A 260 19.41 -1.97 -19.03
CA ARG A 260 19.98 -1.49 -20.29
C ARG A 260 20.08 -2.62 -21.33
N SER A 261 20.34 -2.24 -22.58
CA SER A 261 20.54 -3.20 -23.68
C SER A 261 21.76 -4.10 -23.49
N ASP A 262 22.79 -3.64 -22.76
CA ASP A 262 23.97 -4.44 -22.38
C ASP A 262 23.69 -5.40 -21.21
N GLY A 263 22.47 -5.38 -20.68
CA GLY A 263 22.02 -6.21 -19.58
C GLY A 263 22.34 -5.68 -18.19
N THR A 264 23.05 -4.55 -18.04
CA THR A 264 23.31 -3.93 -16.74
C THR A 264 22.07 -3.19 -16.22
N LEU A 265 22.03 -2.98 -14.90
CA LEU A 265 21.01 -2.17 -14.24
C LEU A 265 21.55 -0.75 -14.01
N GLU A 266 20.74 0.24 -14.37
CA GLU A 266 21.00 1.65 -14.14
C GLU A 266 19.81 2.32 -13.47
N TYR A 267 20.07 3.21 -12.52
CA TYR A 267 19.02 3.94 -11.82
C TYR A 267 18.32 4.92 -12.75
N GLY A 268 16.99 4.85 -12.84
CA GLY A 268 16.21 5.54 -13.87
C GLY A 268 16.29 7.06 -13.79
N SER A 269 16.31 7.59 -12.58
CA SER A 269 16.27 9.03 -12.32
C SER A 269 17.53 9.79 -12.73
N VAL A 270 18.66 9.09 -12.95
CA VAL A 270 19.93 9.74 -13.38
C VAL A 270 20.20 9.59 -14.87
N GLN A 271 19.28 8.99 -15.63
CA GLN A 271 19.43 8.78 -17.06
C GLN A 271 19.12 10.05 -17.87
N PRO A 272 19.64 10.17 -19.11
CA PRO A 272 19.35 11.33 -19.97
C PRO A 272 17.85 11.54 -20.25
N GLY A 273 17.06 10.46 -20.28
CA GLY A 273 15.61 10.53 -20.42
C GLY A 273 14.93 11.29 -19.27
N ALA A 274 15.44 11.12 -18.04
CA ALA A 274 14.91 11.85 -16.88
C ALA A 274 15.13 13.36 -17.00
N ARG A 275 16.30 13.79 -17.53
CA ARG A 275 16.57 15.21 -17.81
C ARG A 275 15.55 15.82 -18.78
N LYS A 276 15.19 15.07 -19.83
CA LYS A 276 14.17 15.50 -20.81
C LYS A 276 12.78 15.61 -20.16
N ALA A 277 12.42 14.65 -19.31
CA ALA A 277 11.14 14.63 -18.62
C ALA A 277 10.96 15.80 -17.66
N VAL A 278 11.95 16.09 -16.80
CA VAL A 278 11.87 17.23 -15.87
C VAL A 278 11.87 18.57 -16.62
N ALA A 279 12.56 18.66 -17.77
CA ALA A 279 12.53 19.86 -18.63
C ALA A 279 11.13 20.07 -19.24
N LEU A 280 10.48 19.02 -19.72
CA LEU A 280 9.11 19.08 -20.23
C LEU A 280 8.11 19.47 -19.15
N MET A 281 8.20 18.86 -17.97
CA MET A 281 7.31 19.20 -16.85
C MET A 281 7.49 20.66 -16.41
N LYS A 282 8.72 21.18 -16.37
CA LYS A 282 9.00 22.60 -16.16
C LYS A 282 8.30 23.47 -17.18
N HIS A 283 8.41 23.12 -18.47
CA HIS A 283 7.71 23.83 -19.55
C HIS A 283 6.20 23.85 -19.28
N TRP A 284 5.59 22.71 -18.92
CA TRP A 284 4.16 22.63 -18.62
C TRP A 284 3.74 23.49 -17.41
N VAL A 285 4.58 23.61 -16.40
CA VAL A 285 4.36 24.56 -15.30
C VAL A 285 4.38 26.00 -15.79
N GLN A 286 5.33 26.36 -16.64
CA GLN A 286 5.46 27.71 -17.23
C GLN A 286 4.27 28.08 -18.13
N GLN A 287 3.68 27.11 -18.83
CA GLN A 287 2.47 27.30 -19.64
C GLN A 287 1.17 27.31 -18.79
N GLY A 288 1.26 26.98 -17.50
CA GLY A 288 0.09 26.85 -16.61
C GLY A 288 -0.70 25.55 -16.82
N TYR A 289 -0.15 24.58 -17.56
CA TYR A 289 -0.79 23.27 -17.73
C TYR A 289 -0.75 22.44 -16.45
N LEU A 290 0.32 22.60 -15.66
CA LEU A 290 0.49 22.06 -14.33
C LEU A 290 0.45 23.19 -13.30
N SER A 291 -0.18 22.94 -12.18
CA SER A 291 -0.15 23.89 -11.05
C SER A 291 1.19 23.83 -10.30
N THR A 292 1.70 24.98 -9.87
CA THR A 292 2.94 25.05 -9.07
C THR A 292 2.81 24.38 -7.71
N ASP A 293 1.61 24.35 -7.12
CA ASP A 293 1.36 23.69 -5.84
C ASP A 293 1.35 22.15 -5.94
N SER A 294 1.37 21.58 -7.16
CA SER A 294 1.60 20.13 -7.36
C SER A 294 2.88 19.64 -6.69
N ALA A 295 3.88 20.52 -6.50
CA ALA A 295 5.09 20.24 -5.70
C ALA A 295 4.79 19.74 -4.28
N TRP A 296 3.67 20.14 -3.70
CA TRP A 296 3.31 19.88 -2.31
C TRP A 296 2.10 18.94 -2.14
N LEU A 297 1.41 18.64 -3.24
CA LEU A 297 0.31 17.69 -3.23
C LEU A 297 0.84 16.26 -3.15
N ASP A 298 0.22 15.49 -2.26
CA ASP A 298 0.31 14.04 -2.27
C ASP A 298 -0.73 13.44 -3.25
N GLU A 299 -0.87 12.15 -3.24
CA GLU A 299 -1.75 11.39 -4.12
C GLU A 299 -3.23 11.78 -3.96
N GLU A 300 -3.69 11.94 -2.71
CA GLU A 300 -5.07 12.34 -2.42
C GLU A 300 -5.31 13.80 -2.83
N GLY A 301 -4.32 14.68 -2.63
CA GLY A 301 -4.37 16.07 -3.08
C GLY A 301 -4.49 16.19 -4.60
N ALA A 302 -3.73 15.39 -5.36
CA ALA A 302 -3.84 15.32 -6.81
C ALA A 302 -5.21 14.81 -7.26
N ALA A 303 -5.70 13.72 -6.65
CA ALA A 303 -7.01 13.17 -6.93
C ALA A 303 -8.13 14.18 -6.62
N ASN A 304 -8.05 14.88 -5.49
CA ASN A 304 -9.01 15.92 -5.10
C ASN A 304 -9.06 17.07 -6.12
N ARG A 305 -7.92 17.45 -6.71
CA ARG A 305 -7.90 18.46 -7.79
C ARG A 305 -8.68 18.01 -9.01
N PHE A 306 -8.55 16.75 -9.40
CA PHE A 306 -9.30 16.19 -10.52
C PHE A 306 -10.80 16.08 -10.19
N VAL A 307 -11.17 15.46 -9.06
CA VAL A 307 -12.57 15.23 -8.70
C VAL A 307 -13.34 16.51 -8.35
N SER A 308 -12.64 17.60 -7.99
CA SER A 308 -13.24 18.93 -7.82
C SER A 308 -13.43 19.69 -9.14
N GLY A 309 -13.15 19.07 -10.30
CA GLY A 309 -13.29 19.70 -11.60
C GLY A 309 -12.23 20.76 -11.92
N LYS A 310 -11.09 20.79 -11.21
CA LYS A 310 -10.00 21.76 -11.43
C LYS A 310 -8.90 21.27 -12.36
N ALA A 311 -8.96 20.00 -12.81
CA ALA A 311 -8.04 19.47 -13.82
C ALA A 311 -8.76 18.54 -14.78
N GLY A 312 -8.33 18.54 -16.03
CA GLY A 312 -8.94 17.72 -17.09
C GLY A 312 -8.41 16.31 -17.17
N MET A 313 -7.24 16.05 -16.59
CA MET A 313 -6.59 14.74 -16.63
C MET A 313 -5.89 14.41 -15.30
N ILE A 314 -5.77 13.09 -15.04
CA ILE A 314 -4.96 12.54 -13.94
C ILE A 314 -4.46 11.14 -14.34
N ALA A 315 -3.22 10.79 -14.02
CA ALA A 315 -2.72 9.43 -14.22
C ALA A 315 -2.79 8.61 -12.94
N GLY A 316 -3.14 7.33 -13.08
CA GLY A 316 -3.17 6.37 -11.97
C GLY A 316 -3.90 5.08 -12.33
N PRO A 317 -4.02 4.12 -11.37
CA PRO A 317 -4.48 2.77 -11.64
C PRO A 317 -5.96 2.67 -12.08
N TYR A 318 -6.31 1.52 -12.61
CA TYR A 318 -7.67 1.24 -13.11
C TYR A 318 -8.77 1.35 -12.03
N TRP A 319 -8.48 0.99 -10.80
CA TRP A 319 -9.43 1.02 -9.69
C TRP A 319 -9.81 2.45 -9.25
N MET A 320 -9.09 3.48 -9.72
CA MET A 320 -9.48 4.88 -9.50
C MET A 320 -10.89 5.17 -10.01
N ARG A 321 -11.38 4.43 -10.99
CA ARG A 321 -12.79 4.53 -11.45
C ARG A 321 -13.78 4.41 -10.28
N GLY A 322 -13.59 3.43 -9.39
CA GLY A 322 -14.45 3.20 -8.24
C GLY A 322 -14.20 4.17 -7.09
N TRP A 323 -12.95 4.56 -6.91
CA TRP A 323 -12.51 5.54 -5.93
C TRP A 323 -11.14 6.11 -6.36
N PRO A 324 -10.96 7.44 -6.38
CA PRO A 324 -11.89 8.50 -5.96
C PRO A 324 -12.75 9.07 -7.08
N LEU A 325 -12.59 8.63 -8.35
CA LEU A 325 -13.20 9.29 -9.51
C LEU A 325 -14.75 9.23 -9.53
N SER A 326 -15.34 8.22 -8.90
CA SER A 326 -16.80 8.14 -8.71
C SER A 326 -17.38 9.34 -7.95
N SER A 327 -16.57 10.02 -7.13
CA SER A 327 -17.01 11.23 -6.42
C SER A 327 -17.28 12.40 -7.37
N LEU A 328 -16.55 12.51 -8.48
CA LEU A 328 -16.78 13.53 -9.49
C LEU A 328 -18.15 13.33 -10.16
N THR A 329 -18.42 12.11 -10.65
CA THR A 329 -19.69 11.81 -11.34
C THR A 329 -20.91 11.84 -10.41
N ALA A 330 -20.70 11.59 -9.11
CA ALA A 330 -21.74 11.75 -8.10
C ALA A 330 -22.06 13.24 -7.81
N ALA A 331 -21.04 14.10 -7.84
CA ALA A 331 -21.20 15.54 -7.62
C ALA A 331 -21.70 16.27 -8.88
N ASP A 332 -21.25 15.85 -10.05
CA ASP A 332 -21.64 16.40 -11.36
C ASP A 332 -22.07 15.27 -12.29
N PRO A 333 -23.38 15.00 -12.43
CA PRO A 333 -23.91 13.97 -13.33
C PRO A 333 -23.63 14.20 -14.82
N GLN A 334 -23.19 15.39 -15.24
CA GLN A 334 -22.79 15.69 -16.61
C GLN A 334 -21.31 15.33 -16.85
N ALA A 335 -20.53 15.18 -15.81
CA ALA A 335 -19.12 14.81 -15.92
C ALA A 335 -19.00 13.37 -16.44
N SER A 336 -18.14 13.19 -17.42
CA SER A 336 -17.80 11.89 -17.98
C SER A 336 -16.28 11.71 -17.98
N VAL A 337 -15.83 10.57 -17.44
CA VAL A 337 -14.39 10.25 -17.33
C VAL A 337 -14.10 8.97 -18.08
N LYS A 338 -13.03 8.98 -18.86
CA LYS A 338 -12.57 7.83 -19.65
C LYS A 338 -11.13 7.45 -19.31
N ALA A 339 -10.87 6.15 -19.21
CA ALA A 339 -9.53 5.61 -19.16
C ALA A 339 -8.95 5.52 -20.57
N VAL A 340 -7.74 6.04 -20.77
CA VAL A 340 -7.01 5.95 -22.02
C VAL A 340 -5.58 5.52 -21.80
N ALA A 341 -4.93 5.04 -22.85
CA ALA A 341 -3.51 4.66 -22.77
C ALA A 341 -2.64 5.90 -22.51
N ILE A 342 -1.53 5.67 -21.83
CA ILE A 342 -0.49 6.69 -21.64
C ILE A 342 0.06 7.14 -22.99
N PRO A 343 0.11 8.45 -23.27
CA PRO A 343 0.65 8.98 -24.52
C PRO A 343 2.11 8.63 -24.75
N SER A 344 2.49 8.38 -26.00
CA SER A 344 3.87 8.12 -26.38
C SER A 344 4.69 9.40 -26.51
N GLY A 345 6.01 9.28 -26.25
CA GLY A 345 6.97 10.32 -26.48
C GLY A 345 7.39 10.47 -27.97
N PRO A 346 8.33 11.39 -28.27
CA PRO A 346 8.72 11.73 -29.63
C PRO A 346 9.25 10.56 -30.47
N GLU A 347 9.79 9.52 -29.83
CA GLU A 347 10.32 8.32 -30.51
C GLU A 347 9.33 7.14 -30.49
N GLY A 348 8.05 7.40 -30.21
CA GLY A 348 7.01 6.37 -30.05
C GLY A 348 7.14 5.56 -28.76
N THR A 349 8.02 5.96 -27.85
CA THR A 349 8.23 5.29 -26.56
C THR A 349 7.14 5.67 -25.56
N ALA A 350 6.58 4.70 -24.87
CA ALA A 350 5.52 4.90 -23.88
C ALA A 350 5.70 4.01 -22.64
N MET A 351 6.93 3.94 -22.10
CA MET A 351 7.19 3.14 -20.88
C MET A 351 6.39 3.71 -19.71
N ARG A 352 5.99 2.83 -18.81
CA ARG A 352 5.34 3.17 -17.56
C ARG A 352 5.77 2.21 -16.45
N ARG A 353 5.67 2.66 -15.22
CA ARG A 353 5.95 1.82 -14.08
C ARG A 353 4.99 0.63 -14.04
N GLY A 354 5.52 -0.57 -13.82
CA GLY A 354 4.75 -1.80 -13.66
C GLY A 354 4.64 -2.21 -12.20
N THR A 355 3.57 -2.93 -11.88
CA THR A 355 3.32 -3.44 -10.52
C THR A 355 4.30 -4.56 -10.17
N LEU A 356 4.89 -4.48 -8.98
CA LEU A 356 5.66 -5.57 -8.38
C LEU A 356 4.73 -6.68 -7.84
N PRO A 357 5.21 -7.92 -7.73
CA PRO A 357 4.40 -9.02 -7.21
C PRO A 357 4.15 -8.95 -5.69
N VAL A 358 4.66 -7.91 -5.02
CA VAL A 358 4.62 -7.77 -3.56
C VAL A 358 4.05 -6.42 -3.15
N ASN A 359 3.04 -6.44 -2.28
CA ASN A 359 2.43 -5.25 -1.68
C ASN A 359 2.57 -5.27 -0.15
N GLY A 360 3.76 -5.61 0.34
CA GLY A 360 4.04 -5.69 1.76
C GLY A 360 4.49 -7.06 2.24
N ALA A 361 4.63 -7.19 3.54
CA ALA A 361 5.12 -8.41 4.17
C ALA A 361 4.48 -8.70 5.52
N ILE A 362 4.48 -9.97 5.87
CA ILE A 362 4.05 -10.52 7.15
C ILE A 362 5.31 -10.98 7.89
N LEU A 363 5.51 -10.48 9.10
CA LEU A 363 6.63 -10.84 9.97
C LEU A 363 6.08 -11.47 11.27
N ILE A 364 6.66 -12.60 11.67
CA ILE A 364 6.26 -13.35 12.87
C ILE A 364 7.35 -13.21 13.93
N ASN A 365 6.96 -12.76 15.13
CA ASN A 365 7.88 -12.51 16.23
C ASN A 365 8.50 -13.82 16.74
N LYS A 366 9.81 -13.83 17.00
CA LYS A 366 10.49 -14.98 17.60
C LYS A 366 9.96 -15.42 18.98
N LYS A 367 9.27 -14.51 19.70
CA LYS A 367 8.65 -14.79 21.00
C LYS A 367 7.29 -15.48 20.89
N MET A 368 6.68 -15.49 19.70
CA MET A 368 5.41 -16.17 19.47
C MET A 368 5.59 -17.68 19.60
N LYS A 369 4.90 -18.28 20.55
CA LYS A 369 5.01 -19.73 20.85
C LYS A 369 4.24 -20.61 19.88
N HIS A 370 3.16 -20.08 19.30
CA HIS A 370 2.16 -20.77 18.51
C HIS A 370 1.94 -20.07 17.16
N PRO A 371 2.94 -20.05 16.25
CA PRO A 371 2.82 -19.38 14.96
C PRO A 371 1.71 -19.98 14.07
N GLU A 372 1.37 -21.25 14.28
CA GLU A 372 0.28 -21.95 13.57
C GLU A 372 -1.09 -21.26 13.71
N ILE A 373 -1.30 -20.45 14.76
CA ILE A 373 -2.54 -19.69 14.94
C ILE A 373 -2.72 -18.68 13.80
N PHE A 374 -1.66 -17.95 13.45
CA PHE A 374 -1.70 -17.01 12.34
C PHE A 374 -1.94 -17.74 11.01
N PHE A 375 -1.29 -18.88 10.80
CA PHE A 375 -1.51 -19.69 9.59
C PHE A 375 -2.95 -20.22 9.51
N THR A 376 -3.57 -20.60 10.63
CA THR A 376 -4.99 -20.99 10.67
C THR A 376 -5.88 -19.87 10.15
N TYR A 377 -5.68 -18.63 10.63
CA TYR A 377 -6.41 -17.46 10.16
C TYR A 377 -6.16 -17.21 8.67
N GLN A 378 -4.91 -17.12 8.25
CA GLN A 378 -4.57 -16.72 6.89
C GLN A 378 -4.91 -17.81 5.87
N ASN A 379 -4.82 -19.08 6.22
CA ASN A 379 -5.28 -20.19 5.39
C ASN A 379 -6.78 -20.08 5.11
N TYR A 380 -7.58 -19.75 6.15
CA TYR A 380 -9.02 -19.57 5.97
C TYR A 380 -9.33 -18.43 4.98
N MET A 381 -8.57 -17.33 5.08
CA MET A 381 -8.71 -16.21 4.15
C MET A 381 -8.34 -16.64 2.72
N PHE A 382 -7.28 -17.42 2.51
CA PHE A 382 -6.92 -17.92 1.18
C PHE A 382 -7.91 -18.95 0.65
N ASP A 383 -8.33 -19.90 1.47
CA ASP A 383 -9.15 -21.02 1.04
C ASP A 383 -10.59 -20.62 0.72
N TYR A 384 -11.11 -19.55 1.33
CA TYR A 384 -12.50 -19.12 1.16
C TYR A 384 -12.66 -17.69 0.60
N TYR A 385 -11.95 -16.70 1.14
CA TYR A 385 -12.10 -15.31 0.66
C TYR A 385 -11.42 -15.10 -0.69
N ALA A 386 -10.13 -15.47 -0.82
CA ALA A 386 -9.40 -15.31 -2.09
C ALA A 386 -9.97 -16.16 -3.23
N THR A 387 -10.74 -17.20 -2.93
CA THR A 387 -11.41 -18.06 -3.92
C THR A 387 -12.89 -17.69 -4.11
N SER A 388 -13.40 -16.66 -3.42
CA SER A 388 -14.80 -16.25 -3.44
C SER A 388 -15.75 -17.42 -3.22
N THR A 389 -15.51 -18.24 -2.18
CA THR A 389 -16.29 -19.43 -1.84
C THR A 389 -16.79 -19.40 -0.41
N GLY A 390 -17.71 -20.33 -0.09
CA GLY A 390 -18.26 -20.47 1.24
C GLY A 390 -18.98 -19.20 1.71
N GLU A 391 -18.70 -18.78 2.94
CA GLU A 391 -19.31 -17.58 3.53
C GLU A 391 -18.83 -16.27 2.89
N PHE A 392 -17.73 -16.29 2.16
CA PHE A 392 -17.15 -15.12 1.48
C PHE A 392 -17.45 -15.07 -0.02
N ILE A 393 -18.47 -15.76 -0.50
CA ILE A 393 -18.85 -15.80 -1.92
C ILE A 393 -19.13 -14.40 -2.51
N ASN A 394 -19.57 -13.45 -1.68
CA ASN A 394 -19.87 -12.08 -2.08
C ASN A 394 -18.85 -11.06 -1.54
N GLY A 395 -17.84 -11.48 -0.79
CA GLY A 395 -16.90 -10.63 -0.08
C GLY A 395 -16.95 -10.83 1.43
N LEU A 396 -16.16 -10.06 2.20
CA LEU A 396 -15.98 -10.30 3.64
C LEU A 396 -17.23 -10.00 4.45
N ALA A 397 -17.84 -8.81 4.32
CA ALA A 397 -18.98 -8.46 5.15
C ALA A 397 -20.01 -7.62 4.38
N GLU A 398 -21.28 -8.01 4.50
CA GLU A 398 -22.41 -7.26 3.96
C GLU A 398 -22.52 -5.88 4.62
N GLY A 399 -22.80 -4.85 3.79
CA GLY A 399 -22.89 -3.47 4.24
C GLY A 399 -21.56 -2.83 4.59
N TYR A 400 -20.44 -3.46 4.21
CA TYR A 400 -19.06 -2.96 4.29
C TYR A 400 -18.33 -3.14 2.95
N ASP A 401 -18.11 -4.38 2.53
CA ASP A 401 -17.38 -4.73 1.30
C ASP A 401 -18.32 -4.98 0.13
N TRP A 402 -19.55 -5.41 0.43
CA TRP A 402 -20.61 -5.67 -0.55
C TRP A 402 -21.99 -5.36 0.05
N ALA A 403 -23.00 -5.21 -0.80
CA ALA A 403 -24.37 -5.00 -0.42
C ALA A 403 -25.34 -5.71 -1.36
N MET A 404 -26.58 -5.94 -0.93
CA MET A 404 -27.65 -6.40 -1.80
C MET A 404 -28.31 -5.20 -2.49
N ALA A 405 -28.34 -5.20 -3.83
CA ALA A 405 -29.11 -4.26 -4.64
C ALA A 405 -29.91 -5.04 -5.69
N ASP A 406 -31.20 -4.77 -5.79
CA ASP A 406 -32.14 -5.43 -6.72
C ASP A 406 -32.08 -6.97 -6.65
N GLY A 407 -31.90 -7.51 -5.44
CA GLY A 407 -31.81 -8.96 -5.18
C GLY A 407 -30.50 -9.63 -5.61
N LYS A 408 -29.46 -8.84 -5.93
CA LYS A 408 -28.13 -9.33 -6.28
C LYS A 408 -27.07 -8.68 -5.39
N ALA A 409 -26.04 -9.45 -5.05
CA ALA A 409 -24.87 -8.91 -4.39
C ALA A 409 -24.08 -7.99 -5.35
N THR A 410 -23.66 -6.84 -4.85
CA THR A 410 -22.89 -5.85 -5.59
C THR A 410 -21.80 -5.22 -4.73
N ILE A 411 -20.69 -4.85 -5.35
CA ILE A 411 -19.60 -4.07 -4.78
C ILE A 411 -19.60 -2.62 -5.28
N GLU A 412 -20.62 -2.24 -6.05
CA GLU A 412 -20.73 -0.89 -6.62
C GLU A 412 -20.71 0.17 -5.51
N PRO A 413 -19.87 1.22 -5.64
CA PRO A 413 -19.71 2.24 -4.59
C PRO A 413 -21.01 2.93 -4.19
N SER A 414 -21.95 3.09 -5.14
CA SER A 414 -23.26 3.71 -4.88
C SER A 414 -24.18 2.88 -3.96
N ALA A 415 -23.95 1.58 -3.87
CA ALA A 415 -24.68 0.66 -3.00
C ALA A 415 -24.06 0.51 -1.60
N LEU A 416 -22.84 1.05 -1.42
CA LEU A 416 -22.08 0.91 -0.16
C LEU A 416 -22.10 2.21 0.64
N PRO A 417 -22.01 2.14 2.00
CA PRO A 417 -21.94 3.33 2.83
C PRO A 417 -20.72 4.19 2.50
N MET A 418 -20.94 5.48 2.18
CA MET A 418 -19.84 6.41 1.94
C MET A 418 -19.05 6.70 3.23
N GLY A 419 -17.72 6.77 3.14
CA GLY A 419 -16.83 7.11 4.25
C GLY A 419 -16.70 6.02 5.33
N VAL A 420 -17.40 4.89 5.20
CA VAL A 420 -17.22 3.74 6.09
C VAL A 420 -16.04 2.90 5.62
N ILE A 421 -15.13 2.56 6.55
CA ILE A 421 -13.98 1.72 6.25
C ILE A 421 -14.43 0.29 5.90
N ARG A 422 -13.91 -0.22 4.80
CA ARG A 422 -14.16 -1.60 4.35
C ARG A 422 -13.44 -2.59 5.25
N VAL A 423 -14.03 -3.75 5.47
CA VAL A 423 -13.41 -4.84 6.26
C VAL A 423 -12.09 -5.28 5.64
N ALA A 424 -12.02 -5.38 4.31
CA ALA A 424 -10.78 -5.71 3.60
C ALA A 424 -9.59 -4.83 4.02
N SER A 425 -9.82 -3.56 4.31
CA SER A 425 -8.76 -2.60 4.67
C SER A 425 -8.13 -2.84 6.05
N TYR A 426 -8.80 -3.59 6.95
CA TYR A 426 -8.31 -3.83 8.31
C TYR A 426 -8.22 -5.32 8.70
N THR A 427 -8.26 -6.22 7.73
CA THR A 427 -7.81 -7.60 7.92
C THR A 427 -6.33 -7.65 8.31
N LEU A 428 -5.87 -8.75 8.91
CA LEU A 428 -4.48 -8.85 9.40
C LEU A 428 -3.42 -8.67 8.31
N THR A 429 -3.75 -8.86 7.04
CA THR A 429 -2.79 -8.84 5.91
C THR A 429 -3.16 -7.87 4.82
N PHE A 430 -3.87 -6.80 5.12
CA PHE A 430 -4.40 -5.84 4.14
C PHE A 430 -5.13 -6.54 2.97
N ASP A 431 -6.33 -6.11 2.67
CA ASP A 431 -7.15 -6.69 1.61
C ASP A 431 -7.36 -8.23 1.74
N GLY A 432 -7.13 -8.79 2.93
CA GLY A 432 -7.39 -10.20 3.28
C GLY A 432 -6.40 -11.19 2.71
N ALA A 433 -6.68 -11.72 1.54
CA ALA A 433 -5.83 -12.65 0.80
C ALA A 433 -6.06 -12.43 -0.70
N ARG A 434 -5.01 -12.58 -1.50
CA ARG A 434 -5.06 -12.39 -2.95
C ARG A 434 -4.42 -13.55 -3.68
N ILE A 435 -5.11 -14.04 -4.71
CA ILE A 435 -4.53 -14.90 -5.74
C ILE A 435 -4.36 -14.01 -6.97
N PRO A 436 -3.13 -13.63 -7.36
CA PRO A 436 -2.91 -12.61 -8.38
C PRO A 436 -3.66 -12.88 -9.69
N SER A 437 -3.62 -14.12 -10.17
CA SER A 437 -4.30 -14.54 -11.40
C SER A 437 -5.83 -14.50 -11.33
N GLU A 438 -6.44 -14.53 -10.15
CA GLU A 438 -7.90 -14.41 -9.99
C GLU A 438 -8.32 -12.94 -9.96
N VAL A 439 -7.61 -12.08 -9.22
CA VAL A 439 -7.95 -10.65 -9.10
C VAL A 439 -7.90 -9.93 -10.44
N ILE A 440 -6.97 -10.30 -11.33
CA ILE A 440 -6.90 -9.72 -12.68
C ILE A 440 -8.20 -9.90 -13.46
N LYS A 441 -8.95 -10.97 -13.22
CA LYS A 441 -10.24 -11.24 -13.88
C LYS A 441 -11.37 -10.28 -13.45
N GLU A 442 -11.18 -9.58 -12.33
CA GLU A 442 -12.14 -8.62 -11.80
C GLU A 442 -11.97 -7.20 -12.39
N ILE A 443 -10.95 -6.99 -13.24
CA ILE A 443 -10.73 -5.71 -13.92
C ILE A 443 -11.90 -5.45 -14.87
N PRO A 444 -12.53 -4.25 -14.83
CA PRO A 444 -13.69 -3.93 -15.66
C PRO A 444 -13.43 -4.15 -17.16
N GLU A 445 -14.40 -4.74 -17.86
CA GLU A 445 -14.28 -5.12 -19.28
C GLU A 445 -13.97 -3.94 -20.20
N ASP A 446 -14.45 -2.74 -19.89
CA ASP A 446 -14.19 -1.52 -20.66
C ASP A 446 -12.78 -0.94 -20.44
N ILE A 447 -12.12 -1.27 -19.34
CA ILE A 447 -10.73 -0.84 -19.02
C ILE A 447 -9.72 -1.88 -19.49
N THR A 448 -10.04 -3.16 -19.42
CA THR A 448 -9.14 -4.28 -19.77
C THR A 448 -8.45 -4.09 -21.13
N PRO A 449 -9.12 -3.68 -22.24
CA PRO A 449 -8.43 -3.47 -23.51
C PRO A 449 -7.36 -2.38 -23.47
N VAL A 450 -7.57 -1.31 -22.68
CA VAL A 450 -6.59 -0.22 -22.51
C VAL A 450 -5.35 -0.74 -21.79
N LEU A 451 -5.54 -1.49 -20.69
CA LEU A 451 -4.43 -2.10 -19.94
C LEU A 451 -3.63 -3.07 -20.79
N LEU A 452 -4.30 -3.99 -21.47
CA LEU A 452 -3.65 -4.98 -22.32
C LEU A 452 -2.97 -4.35 -23.54
N GLY A 453 -3.56 -3.28 -24.13
CA GLY A 453 -2.99 -2.54 -25.26
C GLY A 453 -1.63 -1.88 -24.93
N GLN A 454 -1.36 -1.60 -23.65
CA GLN A 454 -0.09 -1.02 -23.21
C GLN A 454 0.75 -1.97 -22.33
N LYS A 455 0.48 -3.28 -22.37
CA LYS A 455 1.19 -4.31 -21.59
C LYS A 455 2.71 -4.26 -21.84
N GLU A 456 3.12 -4.18 -23.09
CA GLU A 456 4.52 -4.16 -23.48
C GLU A 456 5.27 -2.88 -23.05
N ALA A 457 4.54 -1.85 -22.63
CA ALA A 457 5.10 -0.63 -22.10
C ALA A 457 5.37 -0.68 -20.58
N SER A 458 4.81 -1.65 -19.88
CA SER A 458 5.01 -1.83 -18.43
C SER A 458 6.45 -2.25 -18.12
N ARG A 459 7.08 -1.56 -17.16
CA ARG A 459 8.45 -1.79 -16.70
C ARG A 459 8.45 -1.97 -15.20
N LYS A 460 8.49 -3.23 -14.76
CA LYS A 460 8.65 -3.56 -13.33
C LYS A 460 10.07 -3.21 -12.88
N GLU A 461 10.22 -2.86 -11.61
CA GLU A 461 11.51 -2.75 -10.94
C GLU A 461 12.35 -4.02 -11.19
N GLN A 462 13.59 -3.84 -11.63
CA GLN A 462 14.48 -4.96 -11.97
C GLN A 462 15.36 -5.41 -10.81
N PHE A 463 15.57 -4.55 -9.81
CA PHE A 463 16.24 -4.93 -8.58
C PHE A 463 15.21 -5.36 -7.54
N THR A 464 15.01 -6.67 -7.39
CA THR A 464 14.07 -7.24 -6.42
C THR A 464 14.75 -7.79 -5.16
N GLY A 465 16.05 -7.54 -5.00
CA GLY A 465 16.85 -8.02 -3.87
C GLY A 465 16.59 -7.28 -2.56
N PRO A 466 17.23 -7.75 -1.48
CA PRO A 466 17.28 -6.98 -0.24
C PRO A 466 18.07 -5.68 -0.45
N PRO A 467 17.77 -4.61 0.31
CA PRO A 467 18.51 -3.37 0.21
C PRO A 467 20.02 -3.62 0.37
N THR A 468 20.79 -3.06 -0.54
CA THR A 468 22.24 -3.16 -0.52
C THR A 468 22.84 -2.39 0.67
N LYS A 469 24.15 -2.53 0.90
CA LYS A 469 24.82 -1.81 1.99
C LYS A 469 24.67 -0.30 1.82
N THR A 470 24.88 0.21 0.60
CA THR A 470 24.78 1.64 0.30
C THR A 470 23.34 2.14 0.38
N MET A 471 22.36 1.36 -0.08
CA MET A 471 20.93 1.70 0.10
C MET A 471 20.56 1.89 1.59
N LYS A 472 21.12 1.07 2.48
CA LYS A 472 20.87 1.18 3.93
C LYS A 472 21.54 2.40 4.56
N SER A 473 22.75 2.77 4.13
CA SER A 473 23.51 3.89 4.72
C SER A 473 23.16 5.25 4.11
N ASP A 474 22.98 5.32 2.79
CA ASP A 474 22.90 6.56 2.05
C ASP A 474 21.61 6.75 1.24
N GLY A 475 20.77 5.70 1.14
CA GLY A 475 19.57 5.70 0.30
C GLY A 475 18.60 6.84 0.60
N GLU A 476 18.35 7.14 1.88
CA GLU A 476 17.51 8.29 2.28
C GLU A 476 18.10 9.65 1.83
N LEU A 477 19.43 9.79 1.90
CA LEU A 477 20.11 10.99 1.42
C LEU A 477 19.93 11.13 -0.09
N LEU A 478 20.17 10.04 -0.85
CA LEU A 478 20.05 10.01 -2.31
C LEU A 478 18.61 10.31 -2.75
N LYS A 479 17.62 9.72 -2.09
CA LYS A 479 16.20 9.96 -2.36
C LYS A 479 15.81 11.42 -2.11
N LYS A 480 16.22 12.00 -0.98
CA LYS A 480 15.97 13.43 -0.68
C LYS A 480 16.66 14.37 -1.65
N LEU A 481 17.88 14.02 -2.09
CA LEU A 481 18.61 14.79 -3.09
C LEU A 481 17.84 14.80 -4.42
N GLU A 482 17.38 13.65 -4.89
CA GLU A 482 16.57 13.51 -6.10
C GLU A 482 15.28 14.33 -6.01
N GLN A 483 14.46 14.07 -4.98
CA GLN A 483 13.19 14.75 -4.78
C GLN A 483 13.34 16.26 -4.77
N LYS A 484 14.29 16.77 -4.00
CA LYS A 484 14.57 18.22 -3.92
C LYS A 484 15.01 18.80 -5.27
N SER A 485 15.91 18.12 -5.98
CA SER A 485 16.41 18.61 -7.27
C SER A 485 15.30 18.62 -8.33
N PHE A 486 14.49 17.57 -8.40
CA PHE A 486 13.35 17.53 -9.33
C PHE A 486 12.31 18.61 -8.99
N GLN A 487 11.95 18.77 -7.72
CA GLN A 487 11.04 19.84 -7.30
C GLN A 487 11.55 21.22 -7.66
N ASN A 488 12.83 21.50 -7.42
CA ASN A 488 13.45 22.77 -7.77
C ASN A 488 13.41 23.03 -9.28
N ILE A 489 13.78 22.03 -10.09
CA ILE A 489 13.82 22.18 -11.55
C ILE A 489 12.41 22.40 -12.10
N ILE A 490 11.44 21.61 -11.68
CA ILE A 490 10.09 21.60 -12.26
C ILE A 490 9.27 22.80 -11.78
N PHE A 491 9.25 23.07 -10.48
CA PHE A 491 8.28 23.99 -9.85
C PHE A 491 8.88 25.29 -9.32
N ALA A 492 10.22 25.39 -9.26
CA ALA A 492 10.92 26.61 -8.88
C ALA A 492 11.72 27.20 -10.06
N ASP A 493 12.45 28.30 -9.81
CA ASP A 493 13.18 29.02 -10.85
C ASP A 493 14.55 28.40 -11.20
N SER A 494 14.84 27.21 -10.72
CA SER A 494 16.11 26.53 -11.03
C SER A 494 16.24 26.19 -12.51
N GLY A 495 17.42 26.42 -13.08
CA GLY A 495 17.72 26.03 -14.45
C GLY A 495 17.86 24.52 -14.61
N ILE A 496 17.67 24.01 -15.83
CA ILE A 496 17.84 22.58 -16.16
C ILE A 496 19.27 22.06 -15.89
N GLY A 497 20.25 22.94 -15.74
CA GLY A 497 21.62 22.57 -15.34
C GLY A 497 21.72 21.97 -13.94
N GLU A 498 20.73 22.24 -13.04
CA GLU A 498 20.66 21.59 -11.74
C GLU A 498 20.51 20.06 -11.85
N PHE A 499 19.95 19.57 -12.97
CA PHE A 499 19.90 18.13 -13.22
C PHE A 499 21.29 17.51 -13.32
N ASP A 500 22.21 18.17 -14.03
CA ASP A 500 23.58 17.67 -14.20
C ASP A 500 24.35 17.71 -12.86
N GLU A 501 24.10 18.74 -12.05
CA GLU A 501 24.61 18.82 -10.67
C GLU A 501 24.03 17.71 -9.77
N PHE A 502 22.74 17.45 -9.88
CA PHE A 502 22.06 16.35 -9.17
C PHE A 502 22.73 15.03 -9.49
N VAL A 503 22.89 14.69 -10.77
CA VAL A 503 23.54 13.44 -11.21
C VAL A 503 24.96 13.33 -10.66
N GLY A 504 25.73 14.43 -10.69
CA GLY A 504 27.07 14.47 -10.12
C GLY A 504 27.10 14.20 -8.62
N LYS A 505 26.22 14.86 -7.85
CA LYS A 505 26.07 14.67 -6.40
C LYS A 505 25.55 13.27 -6.06
N TRP A 506 24.55 12.77 -6.79
CA TRP A 506 24.00 11.43 -6.60
C TRP A 506 25.11 10.36 -6.75
N LYS A 507 25.91 10.46 -7.81
CA LYS A 507 27.06 9.57 -8.04
C LYS A 507 28.09 9.65 -6.91
N ALA A 508 28.42 10.87 -6.47
CA ALA A 508 29.44 11.10 -5.44
C ALA A 508 29.00 10.65 -4.03
N TYR A 509 27.71 10.75 -3.70
CA TYR A 509 27.20 10.48 -2.37
C TYR A 509 26.75 9.02 -2.16
N GLY A 510 27.11 8.12 -3.07
CA GLY A 510 26.84 6.68 -2.91
C GLY A 510 26.26 6.00 -4.15
N GLY A 511 25.69 6.74 -5.10
CA GLY A 511 25.00 6.16 -6.25
C GLY A 511 25.87 5.25 -7.12
N LEU A 512 27.19 5.52 -7.26
CA LEU A 512 28.10 4.60 -7.95
C LEU A 512 28.30 3.29 -7.19
N SER A 513 28.41 3.35 -5.86
CA SER A 513 28.54 2.16 -5.01
C SER A 513 27.27 1.33 -5.07
N GLU A 514 26.12 1.99 -4.94
CA GLU A 514 24.81 1.37 -5.04
C GLU A 514 24.61 0.67 -6.39
N THR A 515 24.96 1.35 -7.51
CA THR A 515 24.93 0.76 -8.85
C THR A 515 25.80 -0.50 -8.97
N SER A 516 26.99 -0.47 -8.37
CA SER A 516 27.91 -1.62 -8.35
C SER A 516 27.31 -2.80 -7.57
N GLU A 517 26.77 -2.53 -6.38
CA GLU A 517 26.15 -3.52 -5.48
C GLU A 517 24.92 -4.17 -6.12
N VAL A 518 24.02 -3.37 -6.73
CA VAL A 518 22.82 -3.83 -7.45
C VAL A 518 23.21 -4.75 -8.60
N ASN A 519 24.17 -4.37 -9.41
CA ASN A 519 24.64 -5.19 -10.51
C ASN A 519 25.39 -6.45 -10.07
N ALA A 520 26.04 -6.43 -8.91
CA ALA A 520 26.66 -7.62 -8.32
C ALA A 520 25.58 -8.63 -7.89
N TRP A 521 24.53 -8.15 -7.24
CA TRP A 521 23.38 -8.99 -6.88
C TRP A 521 22.68 -9.59 -8.11
N ASP A 522 22.40 -8.78 -9.13
CA ASP A 522 21.75 -9.22 -10.37
C ASP A 522 22.56 -10.34 -11.06
N ARG A 523 23.89 -10.18 -11.16
CA ARG A 523 24.77 -11.22 -11.71
C ARG A 523 24.76 -12.52 -10.91
N SER A 524 24.60 -12.46 -9.60
CA SER A 524 24.56 -13.65 -8.74
C SER A 524 23.28 -14.48 -8.90
N ARG A 525 22.26 -13.94 -9.58
CA ARG A 525 20.95 -14.56 -9.80
C ARG A 525 20.76 -15.10 -11.22
N ARG A 526 21.63 -14.70 -12.13
CA ARG A 526 21.69 -15.26 -13.50
C ARG A 526 22.53 -16.55 -13.53
#